data_0f7eff81b7f04e495f556236a39dea28
#
_entry.id   0f7eff81b7f04e495f556236a39dea28
#
_cell.length_a   1.000
_cell.length_b   1.000
_cell.length_c   1.000
_cell.angle_alpha   90.00
_cell.angle_beta   90.00
_cell.angle_gamma   90.00
#
_symmetry.space_group_name_H-M   'P 1'
#
loop_
_entity.id
_entity.type
_entity.pdbx_description
1 polymer ?
#
loop_
_entity_poly.entity_id
_entity_poly.type
_entity_poly.pdbx_seq_one_letter_code
_entity_poly.pdbx_strand_id
1 'polypeptide(L)'
;MSYHVYVSNAGSDYFSKFLLDTASGALTQEDNVDLGGQPGAVATNADGSLMYICLRSAKTYQSYRVNKVTGQLNLINKVDVPQGGPYLNTDNTDRFLMATYYGAGAVSVHKINGDGSIGEKPLQWIETEVHAHSIQFDRSNQYAYVPHTNPPNSIYQFKFDEITGELSANDPHKVQPETPEGPRHFVFHPSKDLLYSVNENGSTVSAHHFDANTGQLISFQVISTLPDDFDGENNTTAEIRMTQDGRFLYASNRGHDSLAIFDVDEDGSLTSIGHQATEATPRYFDFDPTGTYLLSIGQTSGRMATYLVNREDGSLEPMATYEVGDSPLWIQFVPKE
;
A
#
# COMPACT_ATOMS: atom_id res chain seq x y z
N MET A 1 23.15 -7.12 2.08
CA MET A 1 22.45 -6.46 0.95
C MET A 1 21.93 -5.14 1.48
N SER A 2 21.83 -4.10 0.66
CA SER A 2 21.34 -2.80 1.14
C SER A 2 20.22 -2.30 0.24
N TYR A 3 19.34 -1.44 0.80
CA TYR A 3 18.24 -0.82 0.06
C TYR A 3 18.24 0.69 0.30
N HIS A 4 17.99 1.46 -0.75
CA HIS A 4 17.53 2.82 -0.59
C HIS A 4 16.07 2.80 -0.11
N VAL A 5 15.78 3.54 0.95
CA VAL A 5 14.43 3.69 1.53
C VAL A 5 13.99 5.13 1.34
N TYR A 6 12.89 5.32 0.62
CA TYR A 6 12.29 6.62 0.38
C TYR A 6 11.00 6.73 1.19
N VAL A 7 10.87 7.80 1.96
CA VAL A 7 9.65 8.12 2.72
C VAL A 7 9.04 9.38 2.14
N SER A 8 7.83 9.28 1.58
CA SER A 8 7.14 10.46 1.04
C SER A 8 6.55 11.31 2.16
N ASN A 9 6.86 12.61 2.18
CA ASN A 9 6.42 13.56 3.20
C ASN A 9 5.57 14.65 2.53
N ALA A 10 4.25 14.48 2.54
CA ALA A 10 3.34 15.38 1.84
C ALA A 10 3.31 16.80 2.44
N GLY A 11 3.57 16.95 3.74
CA GLY A 11 3.65 18.26 4.39
C GLY A 11 4.97 18.99 4.17
N SER A 12 6.01 18.28 3.75
CA SER A 12 7.36 18.83 3.59
C SER A 12 7.84 18.88 2.14
N ASP A 13 7.04 18.44 1.18
CA ASP A 13 7.31 18.47 -0.26
C ASP A 13 8.59 17.72 -0.73
N TYR A 14 9.12 16.79 0.08
CA TYR A 14 10.31 15.98 -0.25
C TYR A 14 10.15 14.52 0.17
N PHE A 15 11.04 13.67 -0.36
CA PHE A 15 11.31 12.36 0.23
C PHE A 15 12.45 12.45 1.22
N SER A 16 12.26 11.92 2.44
CA SER A 16 13.38 11.52 3.28
C SER A 16 13.99 10.26 2.71
N LYS A 17 15.29 10.24 2.57
CA LYS A 17 16.02 9.10 2.01
C LYS A 17 16.94 8.49 3.04
N PHE A 18 16.94 7.17 3.13
CA PHE A 18 17.81 6.39 4.00
C PHE A 18 18.46 5.24 3.22
N LEU A 19 19.58 4.79 3.75
CA LEU A 19 20.20 3.53 3.35
C LEU A 19 19.96 2.50 4.44
N LEU A 20 19.27 1.40 4.10
CA LEU A 20 19.05 0.25 4.99
C LEU A 20 20.16 -0.78 4.78
N ASP A 21 20.84 -1.16 5.86
CA ASP A 21 21.68 -2.34 5.91
C ASP A 21 20.86 -3.54 6.41
N THR A 22 20.57 -4.50 5.54
CA THR A 22 19.74 -5.66 5.91
C THR A 22 20.41 -6.66 6.84
N ALA A 23 21.71 -6.54 7.10
CA ALA A 23 22.40 -7.41 8.07
C ALA A 23 22.18 -6.95 9.51
N SER A 24 22.01 -5.66 9.73
CA SER A 24 21.86 -5.05 11.06
C SER A 24 20.52 -4.38 11.30
N GLY A 25 19.73 -4.10 10.25
CA GLY A 25 18.52 -3.27 10.31
C GLY A 25 18.80 -1.78 10.49
N ALA A 26 20.06 -1.36 10.48
CA ALA A 26 20.43 0.04 10.66
C ALA A 26 20.06 0.87 9.43
N LEU A 27 19.42 2.02 9.68
CA LEU A 27 19.14 3.04 8.68
C LEU A 27 20.12 4.20 8.84
N THR A 28 20.79 4.54 7.74
CA THR A 28 21.62 5.75 7.67
C THR A 28 20.88 6.79 6.85
N GLN A 29 20.59 7.94 7.44
CA GLN A 29 19.94 9.04 6.73
C GLN A 29 20.89 9.60 5.66
N GLU A 30 20.34 9.83 4.49
CA GLU A 30 21.00 10.46 3.35
C GLU A 30 20.33 11.82 3.02
N ASP A 31 20.81 12.53 1.99
CA ASP A 31 20.18 13.79 1.58
C ASP A 31 18.75 13.58 1.12
N ASN A 32 17.85 14.47 1.52
CA ASN A 32 16.47 14.47 1.08
C ASN A 32 16.37 14.68 -0.42
N VAL A 33 15.27 14.19 -1.03
CA VAL A 33 14.99 14.38 -2.45
C VAL A 33 13.82 15.37 -2.59
N ASP A 34 14.12 16.59 -2.99
CA ASP A 34 13.12 17.62 -3.23
C ASP A 34 12.30 17.30 -4.49
N LEU A 35 11.00 17.20 -4.33
CA LEU A 35 10.05 16.87 -5.41
C LEU A 35 9.04 18.00 -5.63
N GLY A 36 8.70 18.73 -4.57
CA GLY A 36 7.57 19.65 -4.54
C GLY A 36 6.23 18.92 -4.61
N GLY A 37 5.15 19.66 -4.63
CA GLY A 37 3.82 19.17 -5.00
C GLY A 37 3.17 18.13 -4.08
N GLN A 38 3.58 18.01 -2.83
CA GLN A 38 3.03 17.07 -1.84
C GLN A 38 3.12 15.59 -2.32
N PRO A 39 4.33 14.99 -2.27
CA PRO A 39 4.52 13.61 -2.70
C PRO A 39 3.68 12.66 -1.83
N GLY A 40 2.95 11.78 -2.50
CA GLY A 40 2.03 10.81 -1.87
C GLY A 40 2.41 9.37 -2.23
N ALA A 41 1.48 8.67 -2.88
CA ALA A 41 1.65 7.28 -3.29
C ALA A 41 2.80 7.11 -4.29
N VAL A 42 3.50 6.00 -4.14
CA VAL A 42 4.65 5.61 -4.98
C VAL A 42 4.44 4.19 -5.48
N ALA A 43 4.81 3.94 -6.72
CA ALA A 43 4.95 2.61 -7.30
C ALA A 43 6.33 2.47 -7.95
N THR A 44 6.85 1.26 -8.00
CA THR A 44 8.08 0.93 -8.75
C THR A 44 7.82 -0.25 -9.67
N ASN A 45 8.61 -0.36 -10.72
CA ASN A 45 8.68 -1.60 -11.46
C ASN A 45 9.40 -2.68 -10.63
N ALA A 46 9.30 -3.93 -11.04
CA ALA A 46 9.74 -5.10 -10.28
C ALA A 46 11.24 -5.05 -9.88
N ASP A 47 12.12 -4.48 -10.71
CA ASP A 47 13.56 -4.39 -10.42
C ASP A 47 13.96 -3.08 -9.71
N GLY A 48 13.01 -2.17 -9.45
CA GLY A 48 13.24 -0.89 -8.79
C GLY A 48 14.02 0.15 -9.63
N SER A 49 14.20 -0.08 -10.94
CA SER A 49 14.89 0.86 -11.83
C SER A 49 14.03 2.06 -12.25
N LEU A 50 12.71 1.92 -12.13
CA LEU A 50 11.70 2.95 -12.41
C LEU A 50 10.86 3.22 -11.17
N MET A 51 10.54 4.49 -10.95
CA MET A 51 9.68 4.93 -9.85
C MET A 51 8.62 5.88 -10.39
N TYR A 52 7.37 5.69 -9.98
CA TYR A 52 6.21 6.49 -10.32
C TYR A 52 5.67 7.15 -9.06
N ILE A 53 5.54 8.47 -9.08
CA ILE A 53 5.19 9.27 -7.90
C ILE A 53 3.95 10.11 -8.18
N CYS A 54 2.97 10.06 -7.28
CA CYS A 54 1.87 11.00 -7.27
C CYS A 54 2.27 12.27 -6.52
N LEU A 55 2.31 13.41 -7.20
CA LEU A 55 2.42 14.72 -6.59
C LEU A 55 1.02 15.32 -6.43
N ARG A 56 0.47 15.26 -5.22
CA ARG A 56 -0.95 15.48 -4.93
C ARG A 56 -1.42 16.91 -5.20
N SER A 57 -0.70 17.91 -4.71
CA SER A 57 -1.09 19.32 -4.91
C SER A 57 -0.74 19.82 -6.31
N ALA A 58 0.34 19.29 -6.90
CA ALA A 58 0.68 19.56 -8.31
C ALA A 58 -0.26 18.87 -9.29
N LYS A 59 -1.06 17.88 -8.85
CA LYS A 59 -1.95 17.06 -9.67
C LYS A 59 -1.21 16.45 -10.86
N THR A 60 -0.06 15.82 -10.59
CA THR A 60 0.73 15.14 -11.61
C THR A 60 1.14 13.75 -11.15
N TYR A 61 1.27 12.84 -12.12
CA TYR A 61 2.08 11.65 -11.97
C TYR A 61 3.40 11.87 -12.65
N GLN A 62 4.48 11.51 -11.99
CA GLN A 62 5.83 11.68 -12.50
C GLN A 62 6.55 10.34 -12.51
N SER A 63 7.26 10.05 -13.60
CA SER A 63 8.12 8.88 -13.72
C SER A 63 9.59 9.26 -13.62
N TYR A 64 10.34 8.44 -12.93
CA TYR A 64 11.76 8.62 -12.66
C TYR A 64 12.55 7.35 -12.97
N ARG A 65 13.75 7.53 -13.48
CA ARG A 65 14.78 6.49 -13.47
C ARG A 65 15.55 6.57 -12.17
N VAL A 66 15.63 5.47 -11.45
CA VAL A 66 16.40 5.38 -10.21
C VAL A 66 17.83 4.96 -10.51
N ASN A 67 18.80 5.73 -10.06
CA ASN A 67 20.19 5.31 -10.03
C ASN A 67 20.39 4.42 -8.80
N LYS A 68 20.43 3.10 -8.97
CA LYS A 68 20.50 2.15 -7.87
C LYS A 68 21.79 2.22 -7.05
N VAL A 69 22.88 2.78 -7.60
CA VAL A 69 24.15 2.99 -6.86
C VAL A 69 24.01 4.14 -5.86
N THR A 70 23.41 5.27 -6.29
CA THR A 70 23.36 6.51 -5.51
C THR A 70 22.00 6.80 -4.89
N GLY A 71 20.94 6.12 -5.34
CA GLY A 71 19.55 6.43 -4.97
C GLY A 71 19.02 7.73 -5.58
N GLN A 72 19.72 8.32 -6.58
CA GLN A 72 19.27 9.54 -7.24
C GLN A 72 18.06 9.26 -8.17
N LEU A 73 17.06 10.13 -8.12
CA LEU A 73 15.91 10.09 -9.00
C LEU A 73 16.11 11.04 -10.19
N ASN A 74 16.05 10.51 -11.41
CA ASN A 74 16.17 11.28 -12.65
C ASN A 74 14.82 11.31 -13.34
N LEU A 75 14.22 12.49 -13.43
CA LEU A 75 12.90 12.68 -14.04
C LEU A 75 12.91 12.25 -15.51
N ILE A 76 11.96 11.39 -15.89
CA ILE A 76 11.70 10.98 -17.27
C ILE A 76 10.62 11.86 -17.88
N ASN A 77 9.41 11.82 -17.29
CA ASN A 77 8.31 12.70 -17.70
C ASN A 77 7.34 12.97 -16.56
N LYS A 78 6.40 13.87 -16.82
CA LYS A 78 5.24 14.15 -15.96
C LYS A 78 3.97 14.16 -16.79
N VAL A 79 2.87 13.75 -16.17
CA VAL A 79 1.54 13.74 -16.78
C VAL A 79 0.57 14.45 -15.85
N ASP A 80 -0.19 15.39 -16.37
CA ASP A 80 -1.23 16.08 -15.60
C ASP A 80 -2.43 15.16 -15.38
N VAL A 81 -2.97 15.19 -14.16
CA VAL A 81 -4.14 14.41 -13.78
C VAL A 81 -5.19 15.30 -13.11
N PRO A 82 -6.48 14.96 -13.19
CA PRO A 82 -7.54 15.83 -12.64
C PRO A 82 -7.45 16.00 -11.12
N GLN A 83 -6.89 15.00 -10.44
CA GLN A 83 -6.74 14.96 -8.99
C GLN A 83 -5.56 14.06 -8.60
N GLY A 84 -4.81 14.41 -7.57
CA GLY A 84 -3.83 13.49 -6.98
C GLY A 84 -4.50 12.32 -6.29
N GLY A 85 -4.15 11.10 -6.69
CA GLY A 85 -4.73 9.87 -6.17
C GLY A 85 -4.11 9.41 -4.86
N PRO A 86 -4.82 8.61 -4.06
CA PRO A 86 -4.28 8.00 -2.85
C PRO A 86 -3.38 6.80 -3.11
N TYR A 87 -3.42 6.22 -4.31
CA TYR A 87 -2.72 5.00 -4.65
C TYR A 87 -2.25 4.98 -6.11
N LEU A 88 -1.04 4.48 -6.31
CA LEU A 88 -0.47 4.09 -7.60
C LEU A 88 -0.01 2.64 -7.51
N ASN A 89 -0.14 1.89 -8.60
CA ASN A 89 0.45 0.56 -8.73
C ASN A 89 0.76 0.26 -10.20
N THR A 90 1.80 -0.53 -10.46
CA THR A 90 2.01 -1.15 -11.77
C THR A 90 1.28 -2.49 -11.83
N ASP A 91 0.91 -2.94 -13.02
CA ASP A 91 0.52 -4.33 -13.23
C ASP A 91 1.74 -5.26 -13.07
N ASN A 92 1.53 -6.57 -12.91
CA ASN A 92 2.62 -7.52 -12.67
C ASN A 92 3.61 -7.67 -13.85
N THR A 93 3.33 -7.03 -15.00
CA THR A 93 4.22 -7.00 -16.18
C THR A 93 4.96 -5.68 -16.35
N ASP A 94 4.73 -4.71 -15.45
CA ASP A 94 5.29 -3.34 -15.51
C ASP A 94 4.95 -2.58 -16.81
N ARG A 95 3.85 -2.93 -17.50
CA ARG A 95 3.44 -2.29 -18.74
C ARG A 95 2.40 -1.20 -18.56
N PHE A 96 1.71 -1.22 -17.44
CA PHE A 96 0.63 -0.29 -17.16
C PHE A 96 0.75 0.27 -15.74
N LEU A 97 0.48 1.56 -15.61
CA LEU A 97 0.36 2.24 -14.32
C LEU A 97 -1.11 2.51 -14.04
N MET A 98 -1.61 2.01 -12.91
CA MET A 98 -2.96 2.24 -12.41
C MET A 98 -2.96 3.26 -11.29
N ALA A 99 -4.03 4.05 -11.27
CA ALA A 99 -4.25 5.01 -10.20
C ALA A 99 -5.71 5.03 -9.77
N THR A 100 -5.94 5.26 -8.47
CA THR A 100 -7.27 5.48 -7.91
C THR A 100 -7.50 6.95 -7.61
N TYR A 101 -8.74 7.41 -7.71
CA TYR A 101 -9.13 8.80 -7.47
C TYR A 101 -10.23 8.86 -6.42
N TYR A 102 -9.85 9.16 -5.18
CA TYR A 102 -10.72 9.10 -4.02
C TYR A 102 -11.97 9.99 -4.15
N GLY A 103 -11.78 11.27 -4.45
CA GLY A 103 -12.88 12.22 -4.57
C GLY A 103 -13.68 12.11 -5.87
N ALA A 104 -13.02 11.73 -6.97
CA ALA A 104 -13.68 11.57 -8.27
C ALA A 104 -14.41 10.23 -8.40
N GLY A 105 -14.08 9.23 -7.58
CA GLY A 105 -14.65 7.89 -7.69
C GLY A 105 -14.30 7.23 -9.01
N ALA A 106 -13.01 7.10 -9.30
CA ALA A 106 -12.54 6.57 -10.56
C ALA A 106 -11.22 5.81 -10.44
N VAL A 107 -10.93 5.07 -11.49
CA VAL A 107 -9.64 4.41 -11.75
C VAL A 107 -9.14 4.83 -13.13
N SER A 108 -7.84 5.09 -13.27
CA SER A 108 -7.20 5.26 -14.57
C SER A 108 -6.18 4.18 -14.84
N VAL A 109 -6.01 3.86 -16.13
CA VAL A 109 -4.96 2.98 -16.64
C VAL A 109 -4.12 3.79 -17.62
N HIS A 110 -2.83 3.93 -17.35
CA HIS A 110 -1.86 4.57 -18.22
C HIS A 110 -0.87 3.55 -18.75
N LYS A 111 -0.49 3.68 -20.02
CA LYS A 111 0.59 2.88 -20.57
C LYS A 111 1.93 3.32 -19.99
N ILE A 112 2.79 2.38 -19.67
CA ILE A 112 4.20 2.61 -19.42
C ILE A 112 4.94 2.32 -20.74
N ASN A 113 5.66 3.31 -21.24
CA ASN A 113 6.43 3.18 -22.47
C ASN A 113 7.78 2.48 -22.20
N GLY A 114 8.45 2.00 -23.26
CA GLY A 114 9.71 1.25 -23.12
C GLY A 114 10.88 2.04 -22.52
N ASP A 115 10.81 3.37 -22.46
CA ASP A 115 11.77 4.24 -21.78
C ASP A 115 11.41 4.50 -20.29
N GLY A 116 10.28 3.99 -19.84
CA GLY A 116 9.74 4.18 -18.48
C GLY A 116 8.83 5.40 -18.33
N SER A 117 8.57 6.15 -19.41
CA SER A 117 7.65 7.28 -19.34
C SER A 117 6.19 6.84 -19.24
N ILE A 118 5.38 7.65 -18.56
CA ILE A 118 3.92 7.46 -18.48
C ILE A 118 3.28 8.02 -19.74
N GLY A 119 2.33 7.29 -20.35
CA GLY A 119 1.54 7.80 -21.48
C GLY A 119 0.78 9.06 -21.10
N GLU A 120 0.81 10.08 -21.97
CA GLU A 120 0.23 11.42 -21.71
C GLU A 120 -1.26 11.38 -21.38
N LYS A 121 -1.99 10.43 -21.98
CA LYS A 121 -3.42 10.22 -21.73
C LYS A 121 -3.63 8.82 -21.17
N PRO A 122 -4.59 8.65 -20.25
CA PRO A 122 -4.97 7.32 -19.82
C PRO A 122 -5.56 6.53 -20.99
N LEU A 123 -5.26 5.24 -21.06
CA LEU A 123 -5.92 4.30 -21.97
C LEU A 123 -7.38 4.11 -21.59
N GLN A 124 -7.64 4.11 -20.29
CA GLN A 124 -8.98 4.04 -19.72
C GLN A 124 -9.11 5.00 -18.53
N TRP A 125 -10.31 5.57 -18.43
CA TRP A 125 -10.85 6.23 -17.26
C TRP A 125 -12.15 5.54 -16.92
N ILE A 126 -12.21 4.84 -15.78
CA ILE A 126 -13.35 4.05 -15.35
C ILE A 126 -13.98 4.73 -14.16
N GLU A 127 -15.22 5.18 -14.31
CA GLU A 127 -16.02 5.69 -13.21
C GLU A 127 -16.45 4.52 -12.33
N THR A 128 -16.20 4.65 -11.04
CA THR A 128 -16.65 3.75 -9.99
C THR A 128 -17.54 4.55 -9.03
N GLU A 129 -17.46 4.29 -7.73
CA GLU A 129 -18.08 5.15 -6.72
C GLU A 129 -16.98 5.96 -6.02
N VAL A 130 -17.36 7.01 -5.27
CA VAL A 130 -16.43 7.82 -4.47
C VAL A 130 -15.58 6.95 -3.52
N HIS A 131 -14.48 7.50 -3.06
CA HIS A 131 -13.59 6.89 -2.08
C HIS A 131 -12.83 5.64 -2.58
N ALA A 132 -12.61 5.51 -3.90
CA ALA A 132 -11.68 4.54 -4.47
C ALA A 132 -10.29 4.73 -3.85
N HIS A 133 -9.78 3.74 -3.07
CA HIS A 133 -8.63 3.98 -2.22
C HIS A 133 -7.35 3.30 -2.70
N SER A 134 -7.42 2.06 -3.14
CA SER A 134 -6.27 1.32 -3.68
C SER A 134 -6.65 0.49 -4.90
N ILE A 135 -5.65 0.02 -5.64
CA ILE A 135 -5.82 -0.95 -6.73
C ILE A 135 -4.62 -1.88 -6.77
N GLN A 136 -4.87 -3.18 -6.75
CA GLN A 136 -3.84 -4.21 -6.88
C GLN A 136 -4.38 -5.38 -7.69
N PHE A 137 -3.45 -6.16 -8.24
CA PHE A 137 -3.73 -7.33 -9.06
C PHE A 137 -3.55 -8.63 -8.27
N ASP A 138 -4.28 -9.66 -8.69
CA ASP A 138 -4.01 -11.02 -8.26
C ASP A 138 -2.66 -11.53 -8.81
N ARG A 139 -2.21 -12.68 -8.31
CA ARG A 139 -0.94 -13.29 -8.72
C ARG A 139 -0.86 -13.65 -10.20
N SER A 140 -2.01 -13.94 -10.83
CA SER A 140 -2.09 -14.28 -12.26
C SER A 140 -2.11 -13.06 -13.18
N ASN A 141 -2.24 -11.84 -12.62
CA ASN A 141 -2.44 -10.59 -13.36
C ASN A 141 -3.73 -10.56 -14.22
N GLN A 142 -4.73 -11.40 -13.86
CA GLN A 142 -5.99 -11.48 -14.60
C GLN A 142 -7.14 -10.71 -13.94
N TYR A 143 -6.98 -10.40 -12.66
CA TYR A 143 -8.01 -9.72 -11.88
C TYR A 143 -7.42 -8.56 -11.09
N ALA A 144 -8.19 -7.47 -10.98
CA ALA A 144 -7.84 -6.30 -10.17
C ALA A 144 -8.98 -5.94 -9.23
N TYR A 145 -8.62 -5.43 -8.04
CA TYR A 145 -9.58 -5.08 -6.98
C TYR A 145 -9.38 -3.65 -6.55
N VAL A 146 -10.51 -2.95 -6.35
CA VAL A 146 -10.53 -1.55 -5.94
C VAL A 146 -11.46 -1.39 -4.75
N PRO A 147 -10.92 -1.35 -3.53
CA PRO A 147 -11.71 -1.07 -2.34
C PRO A 147 -12.11 0.40 -2.28
N HIS A 148 -13.31 0.64 -1.76
CA HIS A 148 -13.93 1.93 -1.53
C HIS A 148 -14.32 2.03 -0.07
N THR A 149 -13.82 3.05 0.64
CA THR A 149 -14.20 3.27 2.04
C THR A 149 -15.67 3.66 2.17
N ASN A 150 -16.19 3.77 3.38
CA ASN A 150 -17.61 4.03 3.61
C ASN A 150 -17.95 5.54 3.57
N PRO A 151 -19.00 5.98 2.83
CA PRO A 151 -19.68 5.28 1.76
C PRO A 151 -18.81 5.15 0.51
N PRO A 152 -18.95 4.20 -0.41
CA PRO A 152 -20.05 3.24 -0.62
C PRO A 152 -19.83 1.89 0.08
N ASN A 153 -18.68 1.64 0.73
CA ASN A 153 -18.44 0.41 1.45
C ASN A 153 -18.42 -0.83 0.55
N SER A 154 -17.48 -0.89 -0.39
CA SER A 154 -17.42 -1.96 -1.39
C SER A 154 -16.01 -2.24 -1.88
N ILE A 155 -15.80 -3.44 -2.44
CA ILE A 155 -14.61 -3.80 -3.22
C ILE A 155 -15.06 -4.07 -4.65
N TYR A 156 -14.67 -3.22 -5.60
CA TYR A 156 -14.89 -3.45 -7.03
C TYR A 156 -13.97 -4.54 -7.53
N GLN A 157 -14.47 -5.41 -8.39
CA GLN A 157 -13.78 -6.54 -9.00
C GLN A 157 -13.74 -6.35 -10.50
N PHE A 158 -12.54 -6.39 -11.07
CA PHE A 158 -12.30 -6.24 -12.51
C PHE A 158 -11.57 -7.47 -13.05
N LYS A 159 -11.87 -7.80 -14.30
CA LYS A 159 -10.99 -8.61 -15.14
C LYS A 159 -9.97 -7.68 -15.78
N PHE A 160 -8.76 -8.15 -15.94
CA PHE A 160 -7.66 -7.41 -16.54
C PHE A 160 -7.06 -8.15 -17.73
N ASP A 161 -6.92 -7.45 -18.84
CA ASP A 161 -6.18 -7.93 -20.01
C ASP A 161 -4.77 -7.32 -19.97
N GLU A 162 -3.80 -8.13 -19.60
CA GLU A 162 -2.40 -7.68 -19.51
C GLU A 162 -1.75 -7.33 -20.85
N ILE A 163 -2.37 -7.63 -22.00
CA ILE A 163 -1.85 -7.30 -23.33
C ILE A 163 -2.29 -5.89 -23.72
N THR A 164 -3.55 -5.56 -23.48
CA THR A 164 -4.16 -4.28 -23.88
C THR A 164 -4.18 -3.24 -22.74
N GLY A 165 -4.09 -3.69 -21.49
CA GLY A 165 -4.30 -2.88 -20.29
C GLY A 165 -5.77 -2.64 -19.96
N GLU A 166 -6.69 -3.35 -20.61
CA GLU A 166 -8.12 -3.18 -20.39
C GLU A 166 -8.57 -3.76 -19.05
N LEU A 167 -9.24 -2.92 -18.25
CA LEU A 167 -10.05 -3.32 -17.11
C LEU A 167 -11.52 -3.41 -17.55
N SER A 168 -12.15 -4.54 -17.31
CA SER A 168 -13.58 -4.76 -17.53
C SER A 168 -14.24 -5.28 -16.27
N ALA A 169 -15.50 -4.91 -16.04
CA ALA A 169 -16.21 -5.33 -14.82
C ALA A 169 -16.29 -6.85 -14.72
N ASN A 170 -16.02 -7.39 -13.53
CA ASN A 170 -16.27 -8.82 -13.25
C ASN A 170 -17.76 -9.05 -12.94
N ASP A 171 -18.16 -10.29 -12.77
CA ASP A 171 -19.51 -10.68 -12.37
C ASP A 171 -19.45 -11.59 -11.12
N PRO A 172 -19.91 -11.13 -9.94
CA PRO A 172 -20.40 -9.78 -9.65
C PRO A 172 -19.31 -8.72 -9.77
N HIS A 173 -19.68 -7.48 -10.14
CA HIS A 173 -18.72 -6.39 -10.32
C HIS A 173 -18.20 -5.81 -8.99
N LYS A 174 -18.85 -6.11 -7.86
CA LYS A 174 -18.40 -5.68 -6.53
C LYS A 174 -18.89 -6.61 -5.43
N VAL A 175 -18.15 -6.62 -4.33
CA VAL A 175 -18.52 -7.21 -3.03
C VAL A 175 -18.81 -6.08 -2.05
N GLN A 176 -19.87 -6.20 -1.26
CA GLN A 176 -20.26 -5.22 -0.25
C GLN A 176 -20.34 -5.90 1.12
N PRO A 177 -19.59 -5.44 2.14
CA PRO A 177 -19.81 -5.85 3.51
C PRO A 177 -21.22 -5.53 3.99
N GLU A 178 -21.77 -6.36 4.88
CA GLU A 178 -23.11 -6.14 5.47
C GLU A 178 -23.12 -4.94 6.44
N THR A 179 -21.98 -4.69 7.10
CA THR A 179 -21.77 -3.58 8.03
C THR A 179 -20.90 -2.50 7.40
N PRO A 180 -20.92 -1.25 7.89
CA PRO A 180 -20.18 -0.13 7.28
C PRO A 180 -18.67 -0.21 7.57
N GLU A 181 -18.03 -1.27 7.13
CA GLU A 181 -16.62 -1.58 7.36
C GLU A 181 -15.68 -0.59 6.68
N GLY A 182 -15.94 -0.25 5.42
CA GLY A 182 -15.11 0.68 4.64
C GLY A 182 -13.75 0.10 4.23
N PRO A 183 -13.72 -0.91 3.33
CA PRO A 183 -12.46 -1.51 2.87
C PRO A 183 -11.57 -0.47 2.20
N ARG A 184 -10.26 -0.49 2.55
CA ARG A 184 -9.31 0.55 2.17
C ARG A 184 -8.11 0.02 1.39
N HIS A 185 -7.31 -0.81 2.01
CA HIS A 185 -6.19 -1.54 1.42
C HIS A 185 -6.39 -3.03 1.63
N PHE A 186 -5.63 -3.84 0.91
CA PHE A 186 -5.71 -5.29 1.04
C PHE A 186 -4.38 -5.95 0.68
N VAL A 187 -4.26 -7.22 1.03
CA VAL A 187 -3.13 -8.07 0.70
C VAL A 187 -3.61 -9.45 0.31
N PHE A 188 -3.03 -10.03 -0.73
CA PHE A 188 -3.21 -11.45 -1.05
C PHE A 188 -2.31 -12.31 -0.18
N HIS A 189 -2.82 -13.47 0.23
CA HIS A 189 -1.97 -14.49 0.82
C HIS A 189 -0.94 -14.97 -0.20
N PRO A 190 0.35 -15.13 0.15
CA PRO A 190 1.41 -15.42 -0.82
C PRO A 190 1.28 -16.76 -1.54
N SER A 191 0.57 -17.74 -0.96
CA SER A 191 0.46 -19.09 -1.52
C SER A 191 -0.95 -19.70 -1.54
N LYS A 192 -1.91 -19.10 -0.81
CA LYS A 192 -3.32 -19.57 -0.77
C LYS A 192 -4.21 -18.63 -1.57
N ASP A 193 -5.38 -19.10 -1.96
CA ASP A 193 -6.40 -18.30 -2.64
C ASP A 193 -7.25 -17.53 -1.62
N LEU A 194 -6.59 -16.56 -0.97
CA LEU A 194 -7.14 -15.73 0.07
C LEU A 194 -6.73 -14.26 -0.14
N LEU A 195 -7.64 -13.35 0.21
CA LEU A 195 -7.40 -11.91 0.26
C LEU A 195 -7.85 -11.38 1.63
N TYR A 196 -7.08 -10.47 2.22
CA TYR A 196 -7.42 -9.80 3.46
C TYR A 196 -7.50 -8.30 3.22
N SER A 197 -8.64 -7.68 3.56
CA SER A 197 -8.82 -6.23 3.45
C SER A 197 -8.88 -5.58 4.82
N VAL A 198 -8.14 -4.48 5.00
CA VAL A 198 -8.28 -3.62 6.18
C VAL A 198 -9.41 -2.63 5.96
N ASN A 199 -10.25 -2.44 6.97
CA ASN A 199 -11.49 -1.70 6.90
C ASN A 199 -11.39 -0.39 7.69
N GLU A 200 -11.27 0.74 7.00
CA GLU A 200 -10.98 2.05 7.60
C GLU A 200 -12.00 2.46 8.65
N ASN A 201 -13.28 2.29 8.37
CA ASN A 201 -14.36 2.77 9.22
C ASN A 201 -14.75 1.79 10.32
N GLY A 202 -14.64 0.48 10.07
CA GLY A 202 -14.98 -0.57 11.03
C GLY A 202 -13.90 -0.86 12.06
N SER A 203 -12.66 -0.41 11.83
CA SER A 203 -11.49 -0.83 12.63
C SER A 203 -11.36 -2.36 12.69
N THR A 204 -11.49 -3.00 11.53
CA THR A 204 -11.52 -4.45 11.37
C THR A 204 -10.64 -4.90 10.19
N VAL A 205 -10.40 -6.21 10.11
CA VAL A 205 -9.92 -6.90 8.92
C VAL A 205 -11.00 -7.86 8.46
N SER A 206 -11.27 -7.87 7.14
CA SER A 206 -12.11 -8.88 6.50
C SER A 206 -11.25 -9.90 5.78
N ALA A 207 -11.53 -11.20 5.98
CA ALA A 207 -10.92 -12.27 5.25
C ALA A 207 -11.87 -12.78 4.14
N HIS A 208 -11.31 -13.01 2.96
CA HIS A 208 -12.07 -13.43 1.77
C HIS A 208 -11.42 -14.63 1.12
N HIS A 209 -12.24 -15.62 0.74
CA HIS A 209 -11.84 -16.59 -0.27
C HIS A 209 -11.76 -15.90 -1.63
N PHE A 210 -10.74 -16.24 -2.39
CA PHE A 210 -10.51 -15.77 -3.75
C PHE A 210 -10.65 -16.94 -4.71
N ASP A 211 -11.60 -16.90 -5.64
CA ASP A 211 -11.69 -17.89 -6.70
C ASP A 211 -10.76 -17.50 -7.86
N ALA A 212 -9.63 -18.16 -7.99
CA ALA A 212 -8.63 -17.90 -9.03
C ALA A 212 -9.13 -18.10 -10.47
N ASN A 213 -10.25 -18.81 -10.68
CA ASN A 213 -10.82 -19.02 -12.01
C ASN A 213 -11.80 -17.91 -12.42
N THR A 214 -12.48 -17.32 -11.47
CA THR A 214 -13.54 -16.32 -11.71
C THR A 214 -13.19 -14.94 -11.20
N GLY A 215 -12.16 -14.79 -10.34
CA GLY A 215 -11.78 -13.55 -9.68
C GLY A 215 -12.80 -13.07 -8.65
N GLN A 216 -13.71 -13.92 -8.19
CA GLN A 216 -14.71 -13.56 -7.20
C GLN A 216 -14.16 -13.64 -5.79
N LEU A 217 -14.57 -12.67 -4.95
CA LEU A 217 -14.30 -12.67 -3.52
C LEU A 217 -15.54 -13.09 -2.75
N ILE A 218 -15.37 -13.96 -1.74
CA ILE A 218 -16.41 -14.38 -0.82
C ILE A 218 -15.90 -14.14 0.61
N SER A 219 -16.47 -13.17 1.31
CA SER A 219 -16.10 -12.88 2.70
C SER A 219 -16.52 -14.01 3.62
N PHE A 220 -15.65 -14.41 4.56
CA PHE A 220 -15.95 -15.46 5.52
C PHE A 220 -15.65 -15.09 6.97
N GLN A 221 -14.87 -14.04 7.22
CA GLN A 221 -14.56 -13.55 8.57
C GLN A 221 -14.43 -12.03 8.56
N VAL A 222 -14.85 -11.39 9.66
CA VAL A 222 -14.52 -10.01 10.04
C VAL A 222 -14.02 -10.05 11.47
N ILE A 223 -12.86 -9.45 11.74
CA ILE A 223 -12.21 -9.44 13.05
C ILE A 223 -11.73 -8.04 13.42
N SER A 224 -11.89 -7.65 14.69
CA SER A 224 -11.42 -6.35 15.22
C SER A 224 -9.90 -6.23 15.14
N THR A 225 -9.42 -5.01 14.83
CA THR A 225 -8.01 -4.64 14.95
C THR A 225 -7.68 -3.99 16.28
N LEU A 226 -8.67 -3.83 17.16
CA LEU A 226 -8.54 -3.17 18.45
C LEU A 226 -8.55 -4.18 19.58
N PRO A 227 -7.83 -3.91 20.68
CA PRO A 227 -7.95 -4.71 21.89
C PRO A 227 -9.31 -4.51 22.55
N ASP A 228 -9.76 -5.50 23.33
CA ASP A 228 -11.09 -5.52 23.95
C ASP A 228 -11.32 -4.38 24.96
N ASP A 229 -10.26 -3.81 25.52
CA ASP A 229 -10.31 -2.73 26.51
C ASP A 229 -10.26 -1.32 25.90
N PHE A 230 -10.14 -1.21 24.58
CA PHE A 230 -10.18 0.08 23.85
C PHE A 230 -11.58 0.34 23.31
N ASP A 231 -12.15 1.49 23.63
CA ASP A 231 -13.53 1.86 23.26
C ASP A 231 -13.77 2.10 21.77
N GLY A 232 -12.69 2.18 20.99
CA GLY A 232 -12.75 2.39 19.54
C GLY A 232 -13.06 3.82 19.10
N GLU A 233 -13.30 4.75 20.04
CA GLU A 233 -13.58 6.14 19.70
C GLU A 233 -12.40 6.77 18.94
N ASN A 234 -12.71 7.41 17.81
CA ASN A 234 -11.74 8.10 16.94
C ASN A 234 -10.64 7.20 16.33
N ASN A 235 -10.83 5.87 16.31
CA ASN A 235 -9.91 4.98 15.59
C ASN A 235 -10.36 4.78 14.15
N THR A 236 -9.37 4.66 13.26
CA THR A 236 -9.54 4.22 11.88
C THR A 236 -8.34 3.39 11.48
N THR A 237 -8.53 2.35 10.70
CA THR A 237 -7.41 1.58 10.16
C THR A 237 -6.84 2.21 8.89
N ALA A 238 -5.60 1.84 8.52
CA ALA A 238 -5.00 2.38 7.31
C ALA A 238 -4.32 1.33 6.43
N GLU A 239 -3.29 0.67 6.91
CA GLU A 239 -2.45 -0.23 6.12
C GLU A 239 -2.58 -1.67 6.60
N ILE A 240 -2.32 -2.60 5.69
CA ILE A 240 -2.33 -4.03 5.94
C ILE A 240 -1.17 -4.68 5.18
N ARG A 241 -0.40 -5.51 5.87
CA ARG A 241 0.70 -6.30 5.31
C ARG A 241 0.74 -7.69 5.91
N MET A 242 1.31 -8.62 5.17
CA MET A 242 1.48 -10.01 5.58
C MET A 242 2.94 -10.43 5.44
N THR A 243 3.40 -11.32 6.30
CA THR A 243 4.72 -11.93 6.17
C THR A 243 4.84 -12.75 4.88
N GLN A 244 6.05 -12.88 4.34
CA GLN A 244 6.29 -13.56 3.07
C GLN A 244 5.90 -15.05 3.08
N ASP A 245 5.89 -15.68 4.25
CA ASP A 245 5.44 -17.07 4.46
C ASP A 245 3.91 -17.19 4.67
N GLY A 246 3.21 -16.05 4.79
CA GLY A 246 1.78 -15.99 4.98
C GLY A 246 1.28 -16.35 6.38
N ARG A 247 2.18 -16.44 7.37
CA ARG A 247 1.80 -16.86 8.74
C ARG A 247 1.24 -15.73 9.58
N PHE A 248 1.72 -14.50 9.38
CA PHE A 248 1.30 -13.37 10.20
C PHE A 248 0.82 -12.22 9.35
N LEU A 249 -0.25 -11.58 9.82
CA LEU A 249 -0.84 -10.41 9.19
C LEU A 249 -0.84 -9.25 10.18
N TYR A 250 -0.57 -8.04 9.68
CA TYR A 250 -0.51 -6.81 10.47
C TYR A 250 -1.44 -5.76 9.89
N ALA A 251 -2.11 -5.00 10.76
CA ALA A 251 -2.97 -3.88 10.39
C ALA A 251 -2.73 -2.68 11.29
N SER A 252 -2.65 -1.46 10.72
CA SER A 252 -2.39 -0.25 11.50
C SER A 252 -3.66 0.43 11.98
N ASN A 253 -3.65 0.93 13.22
CA ASN A 253 -4.70 1.65 13.93
C ASN A 253 -4.31 3.11 14.15
N ARG A 254 -4.99 4.04 13.50
CA ARG A 254 -4.83 5.48 13.67
C ARG A 254 -5.82 5.99 14.72
N GLY A 255 -5.35 6.25 15.91
CA GLY A 255 -6.13 6.58 17.10
C GLY A 255 -5.68 5.76 18.30
N HIS A 256 -5.66 4.42 18.20
CA HIS A 256 -4.97 3.54 19.14
C HIS A 256 -3.44 3.56 18.95
N ASP A 257 -2.98 4.05 17.80
CA ASP A 257 -1.56 4.21 17.44
C ASP A 257 -0.75 2.93 17.61
N SER A 258 -1.25 1.85 17.00
CA SER A 258 -0.67 0.52 17.07
C SER A 258 -0.70 -0.22 15.73
N LEU A 259 0.06 -1.30 15.68
CA LEU A 259 -0.07 -2.38 14.70
C LEU A 259 -0.75 -3.56 15.39
N ALA A 260 -1.96 -3.94 14.95
CA ALA A 260 -2.61 -5.19 15.33
C ALA A 260 -1.90 -6.34 14.63
N ILE A 261 -1.70 -7.45 15.33
CA ILE A 261 -0.98 -8.64 14.86
C ILE A 261 -1.92 -9.84 14.91
N PHE A 262 -1.98 -10.57 13.80
CA PHE A 262 -2.82 -11.75 13.66
C PHE A 262 -1.98 -12.95 13.21
N ASP A 263 -2.25 -14.10 13.82
CA ASP A 263 -1.87 -15.41 13.27
C ASP A 263 -2.86 -15.81 12.18
N VAL A 264 -2.36 -16.44 11.13
CA VAL A 264 -3.16 -16.89 9.99
C VAL A 264 -3.27 -18.41 10.03
N ASP A 265 -4.42 -18.91 10.42
CA ASP A 265 -4.70 -20.33 10.56
C ASP A 265 -4.61 -21.09 9.22
N GLU A 266 -4.63 -22.43 9.27
CA GLU A 266 -4.53 -23.28 8.07
C GLU A 266 -5.67 -23.03 7.06
N ASP A 267 -6.88 -22.73 7.55
CA ASP A 267 -8.06 -22.44 6.74
C ASP A 267 -8.10 -20.97 6.27
N GLY A 268 -7.16 -20.14 6.74
CA GLY A 268 -7.05 -18.71 6.41
C GLY A 268 -7.82 -17.79 7.36
N SER A 269 -8.42 -18.32 8.42
CA SER A 269 -9.00 -17.49 9.47
C SER A 269 -7.91 -16.77 10.26
N LEU A 270 -8.27 -15.64 10.85
CA LEU A 270 -7.37 -14.79 11.63
C LEU A 270 -7.66 -14.93 13.12
N THR A 271 -6.60 -15.09 13.90
CA THR A 271 -6.65 -15.02 15.35
C THR A 271 -5.78 -13.86 15.83
N SER A 272 -6.34 -12.93 16.60
CA SER A 272 -5.58 -11.81 17.17
C SER A 272 -4.59 -12.33 18.21
N ILE A 273 -3.30 -11.98 18.05
CA ILE A 273 -2.22 -12.40 18.93
C ILE A 273 -1.55 -11.24 19.67
N GLY A 274 -1.96 -10.01 19.39
CA GLY A 274 -1.47 -8.84 20.12
C GLY A 274 -1.46 -7.56 19.34
N HIS A 275 -0.86 -6.53 19.98
CA HIS A 275 -0.72 -5.19 19.42
C HIS A 275 0.67 -4.66 19.74
N GLN A 276 1.31 -4.02 18.77
CA GLN A 276 2.55 -3.28 18.96
C GLN A 276 2.27 -1.78 18.88
N ALA A 277 2.50 -1.04 19.98
CA ALA A 277 2.44 0.42 19.95
C ALA A 277 3.48 0.97 18.96
N THR A 278 3.10 2.01 18.21
CA THR A 278 3.96 2.63 17.20
C THR A 278 3.79 4.16 17.19
N GLU A 279 4.31 4.83 16.16
CA GLU A 279 4.26 6.28 16.00
C GLU A 279 2.84 6.78 15.76
N ALA A 280 2.54 8.01 16.23
CA ALA A 280 1.18 8.55 16.19
C ALA A 280 0.60 8.65 14.78
N THR A 281 -0.62 8.16 14.62
CA THR A 281 -1.33 8.04 13.33
C THR A 281 -0.56 7.20 12.31
N PRO A 282 -0.36 5.90 12.55
CA PRO A 282 0.44 5.01 11.69
C PRO A 282 -0.28 4.77 10.36
N ARG A 283 -0.05 5.67 9.40
CA ARG A 283 -0.77 5.67 8.12
C ARG A 283 -0.27 4.62 7.15
N TYR A 284 1.03 4.31 7.20
CA TYR A 284 1.66 3.33 6.32
C TYR A 284 2.76 2.59 7.07
N PHE A 285 2.90 1.33 6.79
CA PHE A 285 4.03 0.53 7.20
C PHE A 285 4.32 -0.52 6.12
N ASP A 286 5.54 -0.99 6.07
CA ASP A 286 5.91 -2.07 5.17
C ASP A 286 7.09 -2.88 5.73
N PHE A 287 7.20 -4.13 5.27
CA PHE A 287 8.39 -4.94 5.52
C PHE A 287 9.51 -4.53 4.58
N ASP A 288 10.74 -4.61 5.07
CA ASP A 288 11.89 -4.61 4.18
C ASP A 288 11.81 -5.83 3.24
N PRO A 289 12.44 -5.77 2.04
CA PRO A 289 12.32 -6.85 1.07
C PRO A 289 12.85 -8.22 1.53
N THR A 290 13.57 -8.31 2.67
CA THR A 290 13.96 -9.57 3.29
C THR A 290 12.90 -10.15 4.24
N GLY A 291 11.89 -9.36 4.59
CA GLY A 291 10.88 -9.69 5.59
C GLY A 291 11.45 -9.82 7.02
N THR A 292 12.60 -9.21 7.26
CA THR A 292 13.27 -9.25 8.58
C THR A 292 12.88 -8.06 9.43
N TYR A 293 12.70 -6.91 8.81
CA TYR A 293 12.40 -5.66 9.49
C TYR A 293 11.06 -5.10 9.01
N LEU A 294 10.34 -4.45 9.91
CA LEU A 294 9.14 -3.69 9.60
C LEU A 294 9.40 -2.21 9.93
N LEU A 295 9.05 -1.32 8.99
CA LEU A 295 9.13 0.12 9.14
C LEU A 295 7.72 0.70 9.18
N SER A 296 7.40 1.52 10.20
CA SER A 296 6.08 2.15 10.37
C SER A 296 6.23 3.66 10.49
N ILE A 297 5.47 4.43 9.70
CA ILE A 297 5.49 5.89 9.71
C ILE A 297 4.23 6.47 10.35
N GLY A 298 4.44 7.40 11.28
CA GLY A 298 3.38 8.14 11.95
C GLY A 298 3.10 9.46 11.23
N GLN A 299 1.92 9.58 10.65
CA GLN A 299 1.54 10.77 9.88
C GLN A 299 1.55 12.05 10.74
N THR A 300 1.12 11.95 11.99
CA THR A 300 1.07 13.10 12.92
C THR A 300 2.40 13.33 13.62
N SER A 301 3.15 12.26 13.94
CA SER A 301 4.43 12.40 14.62
C SER A 301 5.56 12.87 13.72
N GLY A 302 5.48 12.67 12.38
CA GLY A 302 6.57 12.96 11.45
C GLY A 302 7.77 12.03 11.64
N ARG A 303 7.56 10.83 12.18
CA ARG A 303 8.61 9.89 12.55
C ARG A 303 8.37 8.50 11.96
N MET A 304 9.44 7.74 11.86
CA MET A 304 9.45 6.35 11.40
C MET A 304 10.06 5.46 12.47
N ALA A 305 9.28 4.52 12.99
CA ALA A 305 9.76 3.47 13.88
C ALA A 305 10.16 2.22 13.10
N THR A 306 11.19 1.52 13.56
CA THR A 306 11.67 0.27 12.98
C THR A 306 11.59 -0.86 14.00
N TYR A 307 11.28 -2.06 13.51
CA TYR A 307 11.10 -3.26 14.33
C TYR A 307 11.82 -4.45 13.70
N LEU A 308 12.39 -5.31 14.54
CA LEU A 308 12.78 -6.65 14.15
C LEU A 308 11.54 -7.56 14.23
N VAL A 309 11.29 -8.32 13.18
CA VAL A 309 10.15 -9.24 13.09
C VAL A 309 10.55 -10.60 13.65
N ASN A 310 9.88 -11.06 14.69
CA ASN A 310 10.05 -12.42 15.18
C ASN A 310 9.26 -13.38 14.28
N ARG A 311 9.96 -14.20 13.53
CA ARG A 311 9.33 -15.16 12.59
C ARG A 311 8.68 -16.36 13.28
N GLU A 312 8.91 -16.57 14.58
CA GLU A 312 8.33 -17.70 15.30
C GLU A 312 6.90 -17.40 15.78
N ASP A 313 6.67 -16.18 16.29
CA ASP A 313 5.42 -15.78 16.91
C ASP A 313 4.80 -14.49 16.36
N GLY A 314 5.41 -13.85 15.35
CA GLY A 314 4.93 -12.63 14.72
C GLY A 314 5.11 -11.36 15.55
N SER A 315 5.72 -11.43 16.74
CA SER A 315 5.97 -10.26 17.56
C SER A 315 6.97 -9.29 16.92
N LEU A 316 6.86 -8.02 17.28
CA LEU A 316 7.72 -6.93 16.79
C LEU A 316 8.60 -6.43 17.93
N GLU A 317 9.93 -6.52 17.77
CA GLU A 317 10.89 -5.97 18.72
C GLU A 317 11.29 -4.55 18.29
N PRO A 318 10.99 -3.50 19.07
CA PRO A 318 11.36 -2.12 18.73
C PRO A 318 12.89 -1.96 18.63
N MET A 319 13.36 -1.30 17.57
CA MET A 319 14.78 -1.06 17.33
C MET A 319 15.14 0.41 17.47
N ALA A 320 14.64 1.25 16.57
CA ALA A 320 14.99 2.65 16.50
C ALA A 320 13.85 3.49 15.94
N THR A 321 13.95 4.81 16.16
CA THR A 321 13.03 5.81 15.58
C THR A 321 13.85 6.88 14.87
N TYR A 322 13.33 7.34 13.71
CA TYR A 322 13.97 8.32 12.85
C TYR A 322 13.01 9.47 12.56
N GLU A 323 13.51 10.70 12.58
CA GLU A 323 12.78 11.85 12.04
C GLU A 323 12.71 11.71 10.52
N VAL A 324 11.53 11.96 9.94
CA VAL A 324 11.34 11.93 8.48
C VAL A 324 10.94 13.31 7.98
N GLY A 325 9.69 13.66 7.99
CA GLY A 325 9.19 14.96 7.59
C GLY A 325 7.72 15.06 7.93
N ASP A 326 7.11 16.20 7.62
CA ASP A 326 5.72 16.43 7.96
C ASP A 326 4.78 15.58 7.10
N SER A 327 3.80 14.96 7.76
CA SER A 327 2.75 14.17 7.12
C SER A 327 3.29 13.07 6.19
N PRO A 328 4.12 12.12 6.68
CA PRO A 328 4.60 11.02 5.89
C PRO A 328 3.45 10.10 5.47
N LEU A 329 3.47 9.62 4.20
CA LEU A 329 2.37 8.87 3.60
C LEU A 329 2.76 7.51 3.02
N TRP A 330 4.03 7.31 2.63
CA TRP A 330 4.47 6.11 1.92
C TRP A 330 5.92 5.76 2.23
N ILE A 331 6.25 4.47 2.19
CA ILE A 331 7.61 3.95 2.25
C ILE A 331 7.85 3.16 0.97
N GLN A 332 8.99 3.39 0.30
CA GLN A 332 9.39 2.66 -0.89
C GLN A 332 10.82 2.16 -0.75
N PHE A 333 11.01 0.86 -0.96
CA PHE A 333 12.32 0.24 -0.99
C PHE A 333 12.81 0.07 -2.43
N VAL A 334 14.09 0.37 -2.67
CA VAL A 334 14.76 0.13 -3.96
C VAL A 334 16.10 -0.57 -3.70
N PRO A 335 16.40 -1.70 -4.37
CA PRO A 335 17.67 -2.39 -4.18
C PRO A 335 18.85 -1.46 -4.51
N LYS A 336 19.89 -1.47 -3.66
CA LYS A 336 21.17 -0.82 -3.93
C LYS A 336 22.12 -1.79 -4.61
N GLU A 337 22.72 -1.34 -5.72
CA GLU A 337 23.77 -2.04 -6.48
C GLU A 337 25.18 -1.64 -6.04
#